data_2ade383cff9b21200d3eeed3f7d1d56c
#
_entry.id   2ade383cff9b21200d3eeed3f7d1d56c
#
_cell.length_a   1.000
_cell.length_b   1.000
_cell.length_c   1.000
_cell.angle_alpha   90.00
_cell.angle_beta   90.00
_cell.angle_gamma   90.00
#
_symmetry.space_group_name_H-M   'P 1'
#
loop_
_entity.id
_entity.type
_entity.pdbx_description
1 polymer ?
#
loop_
_entity_poly.entity_id
_entity_poly.type
_entity_poly.pdbx_seq_one_letter_code
_entity_poly.pdbx_strand_id
1 'polypeptide(L)'
;MMQVERRDEVVREDLLKKPAAAREVPDDGPSSPGAVQPPWTVEEQRQVPPSVYQLANRYILLDPQEGCPLYTCIDITTEKEMVCRVVGRDCTGLVSAQLRLDGHPRINPLHEVVLGEEYMYLVFPGSSGDLHSHVRSRKRLRETEARRLFRQVAEAVAACHERGVVLRDLKLRKFVFSDSSRTELKLESLEDAVVLEDGDDDVLQDKRGCPAYVSPEILRSHARYSGRAADMWSLGVILYTMLVGRYPFNDAEHANLFVKISRGHFIIPECLSSRAKCLIRSLLRREPQERLTASDVLIHPWLVQEEKICLNTSHDQVVPDM
;
A
#
# COMPACT_ATOMS: atom_id res chain seq x y z
N MET A 1 -18.10 -34.80 -1.27
CA MET A 1 -18.74 -34.85 -2.57
C MET A 1 -20.09 -34.14 -2.41
N MET A 2 -20.06 -32.79 -2.49
CA MET A 2 -21.26 -31.95 -2.43
C MET A 2 -21.48 -31.39 -3.82
N GLN A 3 -22.60 -31.72 -4.41
CA GLN A 3 -23.07 -31.11 -5.65
C GLN A 3 -23.51 -29.69 -5.37
N VAL A 4 -22.84 -28.73 -6.01
CA VAL A 4 -23.28 -27.35 -6.05
C VAL A 4 -24.23 -27.22 -7.23
N GLU A 5 -25.50 -27.00 -6.95
CA GLU A 5 -26.50 -26.67 -7.96
C GLU A 5 -26.17 -25.29 -8.55
N ARG A 6 -25.98 -25.27 -9.87
CA ARG A 6 -25.85 -24.07 -10.68
C ARG A 6 -27.20 -23.36 -10.75
N ARG A 7 -27.24 -22.13 -10.27
CA ARG A 7 -28.17 -21.14 -10.76
C ARG A 7 -27.37 -19.91 -11.15
N ASP A 8 -27.15 -19.80 -12.46
CA ASP A 8 -26.52 -18.65 -13.10
C ASP A 8 -27.51 -17.47 -13.07
N GLU A 9 -27.26 -16.51 -12.15
CA GLU A 9 -27.85 -15.19 -12.28
C GLU A 9 -26.84 -14.28 -12.97
N VAL A 10 -27.27 -13.82 -14.15
CA VAL A 10 -26.54 -13.00 -15.12
C VAL A 10 -26.02 -11.73 -14.44
N VAL A 11 -24.73 -11.69 -14.14
CA VAL A 11 -24.00 -10.44 -13.92
C VAL A 11 -23.94 -9.75 -15.28
N ARG A 12 -24.60 -8.61 -15.43
CA ARG A 12 -24.57 -7.86 -16.68
C ARG A 12 -23.14 -7.45 -17.00
N GLU A 13 -22.72 -7.65 -18.25
CA GLU A 13 -21.40 -7.34 -18.82
C GLU A 13 -20.93 -5.88 -18.62
N ASP A 14 -21.79 -4.99 -18.15
CA ASP A 14 -21.49 -3.57 -17.96
C ASP A 14 -20.58 -3.24 -16.76
N LEU A 15 -20.39 -4.18 -15.84
CA LEU A 15 -19.55 -3.98 -14.64
C LEU A 15 -18.06 -3.77 -14.92
N LEU A 16 -17.60 -4.11 -16.12
CA LEU A 16 -16.18 -4.31 -16.41
C LEU A 16 -15.68 -3.62 -17.67
N LYS A 17 -16.40 -2.65 -18.18
CA LYS A 17 -15.85 -1.76 -19.22
C LYS A 17 -14.66 -1.00 -18.62
N LYS A 18 -13.46 -1.34 -19.11
CA LYS A 18 -12.25 -0.56 -18.84
C LYS A 18 -12.55 0.92 -19.05
N PRO A 19 -12.15 1.83 -18.15
CA PRO A 19 -12.20 3.26 -18.44
C PRO A 19 -11.44 3.52 -19.73
N ALA A 20 -12.09 4.16 -20.69
CA ALA A 20 -11.52 4.54 -21.97
C ALA A 20 -10.26 5.39 -21.69
N ALA A 21 -9.18 5.07 -22.38
CA ALA A 21 -7.94 5.84 -22.37
C ALA A 21 -8.26 7.32 -22.61
N ALA A 22 -7.70 8.20 -21.78
CA ALA A 22 -7.82 9.63 -21.92
C ALA A 22 -7.39 10.05 -23.34
N ARG A 23 -8.30 10.66 -24.08
CA ARG A 23 -7.99 11.30 -25.36
C ARG A 23 -7.17 12.56 -25.07
N GLU A 24 -6.03 12.64 -25.69
CA GLU A 24 -5.24 13.85 -25.82
C GLU A 24 -6.08 14.96 -26.45
N VAL A 25 -6.11 16.11 -25.80
CA VAL A 25 -6.72 17.35 -26.32
C VAL A 25 -5.64 18.09 -27.07
N PRO A 26 -5.84 18.48 -28.35
CA PRO A 26 -4.89 19.35 -29.04
C PRO A 26 -4.99 20.78 -28.48
N ASP A 27 -3.82 21.40 -28.30
CA ASP A 27 -3.63 22.78 -27.93
C ASP A 27 -3.89 23.68 -29.16
N ASP A 28 -4.89 24.54 -29.10
CA ASP A 28 -5.05 25.64 -30.04
C ASP A 28 -5.27 26.97 -29.29
N GLY A 29 -4.37 27.88 -29.55
CA GLY A 29 -4.20 29.19 -28.93
C GLY A 29 -5.29 30.23 -29.32
N PRO A 30 -5.14 31.51 -28.94
CA PRO A 30 -6.23 32.39 -28.55
C PRO A 30 -6.79 33.27 -29.68
N SER A 31 -8.10 33.51 -29.67
CA SER A 31 -8.66 34.70 -30.33
C SER A 31 -10.02 35.12 -29.73
N SER A 32 -9.99 36.26 -29.13
CA SER A 32 -10.87 37.45 -29.03
C SER A 32 -12.42 37.34 -28.94
N PRO A 33 -13.08 38.45 -28.46
CA PRO A 33 -14.22 38.36 -27.56
C PRO A 33 -15.58 38.67 -28.23
N GLY A 34 -16.63 38.17 -27.59
CA GLY A 34 -17.96 38.70 -27.80
C GLY A 34 -18.97 37.69 -28.29
N ALA A 35 -19.65 37.00 -27.37
CA ALA A 35 -21.00 36.52 -27.61
C ALA A 35 -21.72 36.33 -26.26
N VAL A 36 -22.88 36.95 -26.25
CA VAL A 36 -23.93 36.99 -25.22
C VAL A 36 -24.29 35.58 -24.76
N GLN A 37 -24.30 35.35 -23.44
CA GLN A 37 -24.79 34.11 -22.83
C GLN A 37 -26.33 34.05 -22.94
N PRO A 38 -26.91 32.90 -23.36
CA PRO A 38 -28.34 32.66 -23.21
C PRO A 38 -28.66 32.18 -21.77
N PRO A 39 -29.92 32.34 -21.34
CA PRO A 39 -30.32 32.12 -19.96
C PRO A 39 -30.36 30.64 -19.61
N TRP A 40 -29.91 30.34 -18.41
CA TRP A 40 -30.00 29.14 -17.56
C TRP A 40 -31.08 28.11 -17.99
N THR A 41 -30.66 27.02 -18.58
CA THR A 41 -31.37 25.76 -18.48
C THR A 41 -30.69 24.96 -17.37
N VAL A 42 -31.39 24.78 -16.26
CA VAL A 42 -31.04 23.82 -15.23
C VAL A 42 -31.24 22.44 -15.88
N GLU A 43 -30.16 21.82 -16.36
CA GLU A 43 -30.17 20.39 -16.59
C GLU A 43 -30.29 19.74 -15.21
N GLU A 44 -31.49 19.25 -14.92
CA GLU A 44 -31.64 18.25 -13.87
C GLU A 44 -30.71 17.09 -14.18
N GLN A 45 -29.58 17.05 -13.47
CA GLN A 45 -28.75 15.84 -13.38
C GLN A 45 -29.68 14.77 -12.79
N ARG A 46 -30.25 13.93 -13.65
CA ARG A 46 -30.86 12.68 -13.25
C ARG A 46 -29.79 11.90 -12.51
N GLN A 47 -29.85 11.92 -11.20
CA GLN A 47 -29.08 10.98 -10.36
C GLN A 47 -29.52 9.58 -10.80
N VAL A 48 -28.69 8.91 -11.57
CA VAL A 48 -28.83 7.48 -11.83
C VAL A 48 -28.78 6.83 -10.45
N PRO A 49 -29.81 6.06 -10.05
CA PRO A 49 -29.76 5.39 -8.76
C PRO A 49 -28.49 4.52 -8.70
N PRO A 50 -27.80 4.45 -7.55
CA PRO A 50 -26.59 3.64 -7.43
C PRO A 50 -26.90 2.20 -7.86
N SER A 51 -26.06 1.66 -8.74
CA SER A 51 -26.22 0.29 -9.22
C SER A 51 -25.86 -0.65 -8.08
N VAL A 52 -26.84 -1.32 -7.53
CA VAL A 52 -26.66 -2.30 -6.48
C VAL A 52 -26.55 -3.68 -7.11
N TYR A 53 -25.44 -4.38 -6.90
CA TYR A 53 -25.23 -5.73 -7.41
C TYR A 53 -25.17 -6.74 -6.27
N GLN A 54 -25.83 -7.87 -6.45
CA GLN A 54 -25.79 -8.96 -5.48
C GLN A 54 -24.82 -10.03 -5.95
N LEU A 55 -23.88 -10.42 -5.10
CA LEU A 55 -22.88 -11.45 -5.33
C LEU A 55 -23.18 -12.65 -4.43
N ALA A 56 -23.31 -13.85 -5.04
CA ALA A 56 -23.49 -15.13 -4.36
C ALA A 56 -24.64 -15.14 -3.33
N ASN A 57 -25.72 -14.39 -3.57
CA ASN A 57 -26.87 -14.25 -2.65
C ASN A 57 -26.49 -13.82 -1.22
N ARG A 58 -25.28 -13.31 -1.03
CA ARG A 58 -24.76 -12.96 0.30
C ARG A 58 -24.20 -11.53 0.38
N TYR A 59 -23.57 -11.03 -0.65
CA TYR A 59 -22.93 -9.73 -0.62
C TYR A 59 -23.67 -8.75 -1.52
N ILE A 60 -23.92 -7.54 -1.00
CA ILE A 60 -24.39 -6.41 -1.77
C ILE A 60 -23.18 -5.55 -2.11
N LEU A 61 -22.81 -5.47 -3.39
CA LEU A 61 -21.76 -4.59 -3.88
C LEU A 61 -22.34 -3.21 -4.12
N LEU A 62 -21.69 -2.20 -3.55
CA LEU A 62 -21.96 -0.78 -3.80
C LEU A 62 -21.04 -0.28 -4.91
N ASP A 63 -21.37 0.89 -5.47
CA ASP A 63 -20.57 1.48 -6.54
C ASP A 63 -19.06 1.54 -6.18
N PRO A 64 -18.17 1.27 -7.15
CA PRO A 64 -16.75 1.33 -6.91
C PRO A 64 -16.32 2.76 -6.58
N GLN A 65 -15.33 2.90 -5.74
CA GLN A 65 -14.65 4.17 -5.55
C GLN A 65 -13.97 4.57 -6.87
N GLU A 66 -14.12 5.84 -7.30
CA GLU A 66 -13.58 6.33 -8.56
C GLU A 66 -12.11 5.95 -8.75
N GLY A 67 -11.82 5.24 -9.86
CA GLY A 67 -10.47 4.85 -10.26
C GLY A 67 -9.86 3.66 -9.49
N CYS A 68 -10.65 2.93 -8.69
CA CYS A 68 -10.16 1.76 -7.94
C CYS A 68 -10.99 0.51 -8.27
N PRO A 69 -10.36 -0.67 -8.51
CA PRO A 69 -11.09 -1.93 -8.71
C PRO A 69 -11.63 -2.54 -7.38
N LEU A 70 -11.82 -1.69 -6.37
CA LEU A 70 -12.33 -2.06 -5.06
C LEU A 70 -13.78 -1.58 -4.92
N TYR A 71 -14.64 -2.51 -4.52
CA TYR A 71 -16.04 -2.25 -4.22
C TYR A 71 -16.24 -2.32 -2.71
N THR A 72 -16.93 -1.36 -2.14
CA THR A 72 -17.51 -1.56 -0.82
C THR A 72 -18.61 -2.61 -0.94
N CYS A 73 -18.67 -3.59 -0.08
CA CYS A 73 -19.74 -4.56 -0.07
C CYS A 73 -20.26 -4.80 1.35
N ILE A 74 -21.51 -5.21 1.45
CA ILE A 74 -22.18 -5.53 2.72
C ILE A 74 -22.49 -7.03 2.72
N ASP A 75 -21.99 -7.75 3.71
CA ASP A 75 -22.41 -9.12 3.99
C ASP A 75 -23.80 -9.09 4.63
N ILE A 76 -24.83 -9.51 3.91
CA ILE A 76 -26.23 -9.47 4.38
C ILE A 76 -26.49 -10.42 5.55
N THR A 77 -25.63 -11.41 5.79
CA THR A 77 -25.76 -12.36 6.87
C THR A 77 -25.27 -11.79 8.20
N THR A 78 -24.18 -10.99 8.14
CA THR A 78 -23.53 -10.46 9.33
C THR A 78 -23.71 -8.94 9.48
N GLU A 79 -24.31 -8.28 8.48
CA GLU A 79 -24.50 -6.82 8.36
C GLU A 79 -23.16 -6.05 8.43
N LYS A 80 -22.05 -6.72 8.15
CA LYS A 80 -20.72 -6.11 8.19
C LYS A 80 -20.35 -5.50 6.84
N GLU A 81 -19.73 -4.33 6.93
CA GLU A 81 -19.08 -3.71 5.80
C GLU A 81 -17.78 -4.45 5.48
N MET A 82 -17.64 -4.84 4.22
CA MET A 82 -16.53 -5.61 3.68
C MET A 82 -16.00 -4.87 2.43
N VAL A 83 -14.87 -5.32 1.93
CA VAL A 83 -14.29 -4.84 0.67
C VAL A 83 -14.20 -6.01 -0.31
N CYS A 84 -14.71 -5.81 -1.51
CA CYS A 84 -14.65 -6.79 -2.59
C CYS A 84 -13.70 -6.30 -3.68
N ARG A 85 -12.72 -7.13 -4.03
CA ARG A 85 -11.82 -6.91 -5.17
C ARG A 85 -12.21 -7.83 -6.31
N VAL A 86 -12.39 -7.26 -7.51
CA VAL A 86 -12.69 -8.03 -8.72
C VAL A 86 -11.42 -8.21 -9.53
N VAL A 87 -11.05 -9.44 -9.84
CA VAL A 87 -9.84 -9.80 -10.59
C VAL A 87 -10.16 -10.85 -11.66
N GLY A 88 -9.36 -10.91 -12.72
CA GLY A 88 -9.48 -11.96 -13.73
C GLY A 88 -9.22 -13.34 -13.12
N ARG A 89 -9.79 -14.38 -13.68
CA ARG A 89 -9.60 -15.78 -13.21
C ARG A 89 -8.17 -16.28 -13.37
N ASP A 90 -7.36 -15.63 -14.18
CA ASP A 90 -5.94 -15.89 -14.39
C ASP A 90 -5.06 -15.33 -13.26
N CYS A 91 -5.60 -14.47 -12.39
CA CYS A 91 -4.87 -13.87 -11.27
C CYS A 91 -4.63 -14.87 -10.11
N THR A 92 -4.24 -16.11 -10.41
CA THR A 92 -3.99 -17.17 -9.42
C THR A 92 -2.82 -16.84 -8.48
N GLY A 93 -1.85 -16.05 -8.95
CA GLY A 93 -0.71 -15.61 -8.14
C GLY A 93 -1.11 -14.79 -6.91
N LEU A 94 -2.13 -13.93 -7.03
CA LEU A 94 -2.66 -13.16 -5.90
C LEU A 94 -3.27 -14.08 -4.84
N VAL A 95 -4.08 -15.05 -5.27
CA VAL A 95 -4.71 -16.03 -4.35
C VAL A 95 -3.63 -16.89 -3.68
N SER A 96 -2.64 -17.37 -4.44
CA SER A 96 -1.50 -18.12 -3.91
C SER A 96 -0.73 -17.33 -2.85
N ALA A 97 -0.42 -16.05 -3.13
CA ALA A 97 0.27 -15.17 -2.16
C ALA A 97 -0.57 -15.02 -0.88
N GLN A 98 -1.87 -14.82 -1.03
CA GLN A 98 -2.78 -14.64 0.08
C GLN A 98 -2.86 -15.90 0.96
N LEU A 99 -2.97 -17.09 0.33
CA LEU A 99 -3.00 -18.36 1.04
C LEU A 99 -1.68 -18.69 1.75
N ARG A 100 -0.52 -18.35 1.15
CA ARG A 100 0.79 -18.51 1.82
C ARG A 100 0.92 -17.68 3.09
N LEU A 101 0.24 -16.56 3.16
CA LEU A 101 0.32 -15.60 4.25
C LEU A 101 -0.88 -15.68 5.20
N ASP A 102 -1.79 -16.62 4.96
CA ASP A 102 -3.00 -16.78 5.77
C ASP A 102 -2.67 -16.97 7.26
N GLY A 103 -3.55 -16.41 8.10
CA GLY A 103 -3.40 -16.44 9.55
C GLY A 103 -2.35 -15.48 10.12
N HIS A 104 -1.55 -14.78 9.29
CA HIS A 104 -0.58 -13.82 9.82
C HIS A 104 -1.27 -12.53 10.28
N PRO A 105 -1.02 -12.04 11.52
CA PRO A 105 -1.77 -10.91 12.10
C PRO A 105 -1.59 -9.58 11.35
N ARG A 106 -0.51 -9.41 10.57
CA ARG A 106 -0.20 -8.20 9.80
C ARG A 106 -0.64 -8.26 8.33
N ILE A 107 -1.32 -9.33 7.93
CA ILE A 107 -1.89 -9.47 6.58
C ILE A 107 -3.41 -9.37 6.69
N ASN A 108 -4.03 -8.64 5.76
CA ASN A 108 -5.49 -8.59 5.69
C ASN A 108 -5.99 -9.96 5.23
N PRO A 109 -6.77 -10.69 6.05
CA PRO A 109 -7.17 -12.06 5.73
C PRO A 109 -8.13 -12.07 4.54
N LEU A 110 -7.96 -13.02 3.65
CA LEU A 110 -8.95 -13.31 2.61
C LEU A 110 -10.15 -14.01 3.27
N HIS A 111 -11.29 -13.33 3.28
CA HIS A 111 -12.50 -13.85 3.92
C HIS A 111 -13.18 -14.92 3.06
N GLU A 112 -13.36 -14.62 1.78
CA GLU A 112 -14.02 -15.51 0.83
C GLU A 112 -13.55 -15.25 -0.60
N VAL A 113 -13.56 -16.29 -1.43
CA VAL A 113 -13.36 -16.20 -2.88
C VAL A 113 -14.63 -16.69 -3.57
N VAL A 114 -15.29 -15.80 -4.28
CA VAL A 114 -16.46 -16.15 -5.09
C VAL A 114 -16.02 -16.23 -6.55
N LEU A 115 -16.28 -17.38 -7.19
CA LEU A 115 -15.91 -17.61 -8.58
C LEU A 115 -17.10 -17.27 -9.49
N GLY A 116 -16.92 -16.25 -10.33
CA GLY A 116 -17.81 -15.96 -11.45
C GLY A 116 -17.35 -16.62 -12.74
N GLU A 117 -18.02 -16.37 -13.86
CA GLU A 117 -17.65 -16.96 -15.16
C GLU A 117 -16.31 -16.44 -15.67
N GLU A 118 -16.08 -15.14 -15.67
CA GLU A 118 -14.86 -14.49 -16.18
C GLU A 118 -13.96 -13.95 -15.06
N TYR A 119 -14.50 -13.68 -13.88
CA TYR A 119 -13.83 -13.01 -12.78
C TYR A 119 -13.87 -13.78 -11.49
N MET A 120 -12.92 -13.49 -10.61
CA MET A 120 -12.95 -13.87 -9.20
C MET A 120 -13.23 -12.64 -8.35
N TYR A 121 -14.04 -12.80 -7.34
CA TYR A 121 -14.40 -11.80 -6.36
C TYR A 121 -13.75 -12.17 -5.04
N LEU A 122 -12.76 -11.37 -4.63
CA LEU A 122 -12.02 -11.59 -3.39
C LEU A 122 -12.60 -10.68 -2.32
N VAL A 123 -13.20 -11.26 -1.29
CA VAL A 123 -13.84 -10.52 -0.21
C VAL A 123 -12.90 -10.41 0.98
N PHE A 124 -12.70 -9.21 1.48
CA PHE A 124 -11.83 -8.88 2.61
C PHE A 124 -12.60 -8.10 3.68
N PRO A 125 -12.17 -8.15 4.95
CA PRO A 125 -12.67 -7.25 5.98
C PRO A 125 -12.48 -5.79 5.59
N GLY A 126 -13.42 -4.93 5.96
CA GLY A 126 -13.30 -3.49 5.81
C GLY A 126 -12.16 -2.90 6.66
N SER A 127 -11.77 -1.67 6.35
CA SER A 127 -10.68 -0.96 7.02
C SER A 127 -11.07 0.44 7.49
N SER A 128 -10.34 0.96 8.48
CA SER A 128 -10.55 2.31 9.05
C SER A 128 -9.64 3.37 8.39
N GLY A 129 -9.31 3.17 7.12
CA GLY A 129 -8.45 4.04 6.32
C GLY A 129 -7.01 3.56 6.22
N ASP A 130 -6.23 4.21 5.36
CA ASP A 130 -4.87 3.81 5.02
C ASP A 130 -3.79 4.64 5.75
N LEU A 131 -2.58 4.08 5.83
CA LEU A 131 -1.43 4.72 6.48
C LEU A 131 -0.96 5.97 5.74
N HIS A 132 -1.11 6.05 4.41
CA HIS A 132 -0.75 7.25 3.65
C HIS A 132 -1.62 8.44 4.04
N SER A 133 -2.95 8.25 4.09
CA SER A 133 -3.91 9.28 4.50
C SER A 133 -3.67 9.71 5.95
N HIS A 134 -3.29 8.76 6.82
CA HIS A 134 -2.94 9.04 8.20
C HIS A 134 -1.68 9.92 8.32
N VAL A 135 -0.60 9.58 7.60
CA VAL A 135 0.63 10.40 7.57
C VAL A 135 0.36 11.77 6.96
N ARG A 136 -0.40 11.82 5.85
CA ARG A 136 -0.75 13.07 5.16
C ARG A 136 -1.52 14.03 6.06
N SER A 137 -2.52 13.56 6.80
CA SER A 137 -3.34 14.38 7.70
C SER A 137 -2.52 14.98 8.85
N ARG A 138 -1.50 14.27 9.32
CA ARG A 138 -0.60 14.70 10.40
C ARG A 138 0.65 15.41 9.89
N LYS A 139 0.82 15.52 8.56
CA LYS A 139 2.01 16.02 7.86
C LYS A 139 3.25 15.14 8.07
N ARG A 140 3.49 14.65 9.27
CA ARG A 140 4.53 13.67 9.65
C ARG A 140 4.16 13.04 11.00
N LEU A 141 4.75 11.90 11.32
CA LEU A 141 4.56 11.24 12.61
C LEU A 141 5.71 11.56 13.57
N ARG A 142 5.42 11.55 14.89
CA ARG A 142 6.45 11.54 15.92
C ARG A 142 7.18 10.19 15.91
N GLU A 143 8.46 10.15 16.28
CA GLU A 143 9.24 8.89 16.24
C GLU A 143 8.60 7.76 17.06
N THR A 144 7.98 8.05 18.19
CA THR A 144 7.30 7.04 19.03
C THR A 144 6.14 6.37 18.28
N GLU A 145 5.28 7.16 17.66
CA GLU A 145 4.16 6.68 16.86
C GLU A 145 4.65 5.97 15.60
N ALA A 146 5.62 6.59 14.88
CA ALA A 146 6.21 6.00 13.68
C ALA A 146 6.85 4.65 13.97
N ARG A 147 7.56 4.49 15.10
CA ARG A 147 8.19 3.23 15.52
C ARG A 147 7.17 2.12 15.70
N ARG A 148 6.08 2.40 16.41
CA ARG A 148 5.01 1.43 16.65
C ARG A 148 4.37 0.95 15.34
N LEU A 149 4.02 1.88 14.44
CA LEU A 149 3.39 1.56 13.17
C LEU A 149 4.38 0.92 12.19
N PHE A 150 5.61 1.45 12.12
CA PHE A 150 6.63 0.90 11.22
C PHE A 150 7.08 -0.50 11.62
N ARG A 151 7.08 -0.84 12.91
CA ARG A 151 7.31 -2.23 13.35
C ARG A 151 6.32 -3.17 12.68
N GLN A 152 5.04 -2.84 12.65
CA GLN A 152 4.00 -3.66 12.05
C GLN A 152 4.15 -3.75 10.52
N VAL A 153 4.57 -2.66 9.88
CA VAL A 153 4.93 -2.67 8.45
C VAL A 153 6.11 -3.64 8.20
N ALA A 154 7.16 -3.57 9.01
CA ALA A 154 8.33 -4.44 8.90
C ALA A 154 7.98 -5.92 9.20
N GLU A 155 7.12 -6.19 10.17
CA GLU A 155 6.59 -7.54 10.47
C GLU A 155 5.86 -8.14 9.27
N ALA A 156 5.01 -7.33 8.58
CA ALA A 156 4.32 -7.78 7.36
C ALA A 156 5.31 -8.11 6.24
N VAL A 157 6.31 -7.26 6.02
CA VAL A 157 7.33 -7.48 4.97
C VAL A 157 8.18 -8.71 5.30
N ALA A 158 8.60 -8.88 6.56
CA ALA A 158 9.37 -10.05 7.00
C ALA A 158 8.59 -11.34 6.75
N ALA A 159 7.31 -11.38 7.15
CA ALA A 159 6.45 -12.54 6.93
C ALA A 159 6.27 -12.89 5.44
N CYS A 160 6.19 -11.87 4.57
CA CYS A 160 6.15 -12.08 3.13
C CYS A 160 7.46 -12.71 2.63
N HIS A 161 8.60 -12.12 2.97
CA HIS A 161 9.91 -12.58 2.52
C HIS A 161 10.25 -13.98 3.03
N GLU A 162 9.94 -14.29 4.30
CA GLU A 162 10.13 -15.62 4.90
C GLU A 162 9.32 -16.71 4.20
N ARG A 163 8.14 -16.36 3.70
CA ARG A 163 7.25 -17.29 2.98
C ARG A 163 7.42 -17.24 1.46
N GLY A 164 8.51 -16.66 0.96
CA GLY A 164 8.81 -16.59 -0.46
C GLY A 164 7.84 -15.71 -1.26
N VAL A 165 7.34 -14.64 -0.66
CA VAL A 165 6.49 -13.64 -1.32
C VAL A 165 7.24 -12.32 -1.42
N VAL A 166 7.45 -11.82 -2.65
CA VAL A 166 8.04 -10.51 -2.95
C VAL A 166 6.93 -9.54 -3.32
N LEU A 167 6.90 -8.35 -2.72
CA LEU A 167 5.78 -7.41 -2.81
C LEU A 167 5.79 -6.53 -4.06
N ARG A 168 6.96 -6.14 -4.56
CA ARG A 168 7.23 -5.32 -5.75
C ARG A 168 6.66 -3.90 -5.77
N ASP A 169 5.44 -3.68 -5.26
CA ASP A 169 4.81 -2.36 -5.17
C ASP A 169 4.51 -1.98 -3.72
N LEU A 170 5.55 -2.02 -2.88
CA LEU A 170 5.44 -1.67 -1.47
C LEU A 170 5.33 -0.15 -1.29
N LYS A 171 4.23 0.31 -0.68
CA LYS A 171 3.94 1.74 -0.45
C LYS A 171 2.97 1.94 0.71
N LEU A 172 2.93 3.16 1.27
CA LEU A 172 2.06 3.51 2.42
C LEU A 172 0.58 3.17 2.22
N ARG A 173 0.06 3.30 1.00
CA ARG A 173 -1.37 3.04 0.71
C ARG A 173 -1.76 1.57 0.80
N LYS A 174 -0.78 0.65 0.75
CA LYS A 174 -1.04 -0.79 0.90
C LYS A 174 -1.22 -1.24 2.35
N PHE A 175 -1.00 -0.34 3.31
CA PHE A 175 -1.23 -0.62 4.73
C PHE A 175 -2.47 0.10 5.21
N VAL A 176 -3.41 -0.66 5.76
CA VAL A 176 -4.70 -0.18 6.26
C VAL A 176 -4.84 -0.46 7.75
N PHE A 177 -5.61 0.38 8.43
CA PHE A 177 -5.93 0.18 9.83
C PHE A 177 -7.12 -0.78 9.96
N SER A 178 -6.93 -1.84 10.74
CA SER A 178 -8.00 -2.79 11.05
C SER A 178 -8.89 -2.34 12.21
N ASP A 179 -8.48 -1.28 12.93
CA ASP A 179 -9.17 -0.74 14.08
C ASP A 179 -9.46 0.78 13.93
N SER A 180 -10.54 1.24 14.52
CA SER A 180 -10.95 2.66 14.50
C SER A 180 -9.99 3.57 15.27
N SER A 181 -9.27 3.04 16.28
CA SER A 181 -8.24 3.76 17.02
C SER A 181 -6.95 3.98 16.24
N ARG A 182 -6.82 3.35 15.06
CA ARG A 182 -5.65 3.44 14.17
C ARG A 182 -4.35 3.03 14.84
N THR A 183 -4.39 1.89 15.51
CA THR A 183 -3.25 1.31 16.21
C THR A 183 -2.73 0.04 15.57
N GLU A 184 -3.57 -0.69 14.84
CA GLU A 184 -3.26 -1.97 14.23
C GLU A 184 -3.28 -1.87 12.69
N LEU A 185 -2.12 -2.14 12.09
CA LEU A 185 -1.92 -2.13 10.64
C LEU A 185 -1.94 -3.55 10.07
N LYS A 186 -2.53 -3.65 8.87
CA LYS A 186 -2.48 -4.84 8.02
C LYS A 186 -2.08 -4.45 6.61
N LEU A 187 -1.33 -5.32 5.95
CA LEU A 187 -1.07 -5.24 4.52
C LEU A 187 -2.34 -5.68 3.78
N GLU A 188 -2.94 -4.77 3.02
CA GLU A 188 -4.26 -4.97 2.40
C GLU A 188 -4.18 -5.76 1.09
N SER A 189 -3.17 -5.47 0.25
CA SER A 189 -3.15 -5.97 -1.12
C SER A 189 -1.81 -6.59 -1.49
N LEU A 190 -1.90 -7.80 -2.03
CA LEU A 190 -0.80 -8.58 -2.61
C LEU A 190 -0.90 -8.66 -4.14
N GLU A 191 -1.62 -7.74 -4.78
CA GLU A 191 -1.93 -7.77 -6.21
C GLU A 191 -0.70 -7.83 -7.11
N ASP A 192 0.33 -7.07 -6.74
CA ASP A 192 1.60 -7.01 -7.48
C ASP A 192 2.62 -8.04 -6.99
N ALA A 193 2.30 -8.79 -5.95
CA ALA A 193 3.24 -9.72 -5.34
C ALA A 193 3.56 -10.90 -6.26
N VAL A 194 4.77 -11.39 -6.13
CA VAL A 194 5.24 -12.64 -6.76
C VAL A 194 5.50 -13.67 -5.69
N VAL A 195 4.96 -14.86 -5.94
CA VAL A 195 5.28 -16.05 -5.16
C VAL A 195 6.47 -16.73 -5.82
N LEU A 196 7.57 -16.83 -5.09
CA LEU A 196 8.78 -17.49 -5.57
C LEU A 196 8.57 -19.00 -5.60
N GLU A 197 9.00 -19.64 -6.69
CA GLU A 197 8.99 -21.10 -6.83
C GLU A 197 10.11 -21.72 -5.98
N ASP A 198 11.30 -21.15 -6.09
CA ASP A 198 12.44 -21.42 -5.21
C ASP A 198 12.57 -20.28 -4.21
N GLY A 199 12.49 -20.61 -2.92
CA GLY A 199 12.56 -19.61 -1.86
C GLY A 199 13.87 -18.82 -1.81
N ASP A 200 14.94 -19.34 -2.39
CA ASP A 200 16.28 -18.74 -2.39
C ASP A 200 16.53 -17.85 -3.63
N ASP A 201 15.86 -18.12 -4.77
CA ASP A 201 15.98 -17.30 -5.98
C ASP A 201 14.87 -16.24 -6.04
N ASP A 202 15.22 -15.00 -5.68
CA ASP A 202 14.33 -13.85 -5.74
C ASP A 202 14.64 -12.89 -6.90
N VAL A 203 15.35 -13.38 -7.93
CA VAL A 203 15.75 -12.56 -9.08
C VAL A 203 14.57 -12.26 -9.99
N LEU A 204 14.26 -10.98 -10.14
CA LEU A 204 13.21 -10.45 -11.02
C LEU A 204 13.79 -9.64 -12.16
N GLN A 205 12.99 -9.45 -13.23
CA GLN A 205 13.40 -8.72 -14.44
C GLN A 205 12.37 -7.68 -14.88
N ASP A 206 11.15 -7.76 -14.37
CA ASP A 206 10.08 -6.83 -14.70
C ASP A 206 10.24 -5.48 -13.99
N LYS A 207 9.76 -4.40 -14.63
CA LYS A 207 9.79 -3.06 -14.05
C LYS A 207 8.40 -2.69 -13.55
N ARG A 208 8.15 -3.00 -12.29
CA ARG A 208 6.89 -2.66 -11.60
C ARG A 208 7.16 -1.80 -10.37
N GLY A 209 6.13 -1.14 -9.90
CA GLY A 209 6.14 -0.34 -8.69
C GLY A 209 5.85 1.16 -8.93
N CYS A 210 5.53 1.85 -7.86
CA CYS A 210 5.25 3.28 -7.88
C CYS A 210 6.56 4.08 -8.05
N PRO A 211 6.65 5.06 -8.98
CA PRO A 211 7.88 5.82 -9.25
C PRO A 211 8.56 6.41 -8.02
N ALA A 212 7.79 6.87 -7.01
CA ALA A 212 8.36 7.44 -5.79
C ALA A 212 9.03 6.42 -4.86
N TYR A 213 8.74 5.12 -5.03
CA TYR A 213 9.22 4.03 -4.18
C TYR A 213 10.21 3.10 -4.88
N VAL A 214 10.38 3.23 -6.20
CA VAL A 214 11.22 2.33 -7.00
C VAL A 214 12.70 2.43 -6.61
N SER A 215 13.38 1.30 -6.58
CA SER A 215 14.80 1.22 -6.25
C SER A 215 15.72 1.52 -7.45
N PRO A 216 16.96 1.98 -7.22
CA PRO A 216 17.90 2.35 -8.29
C PRO A 216 18.19 1.23 -9.29
N GLU A 217 18.26 -0.02 -8.82
CA GLU A 217 18.55 -1.17 -9.67
C GLU A 217 17.44 -1.50 -10.67
N ILE A 218 16.17 -1.25 -10.33
CA ILE A 218 15.03 -1.46 -11.24
C ILE A 218 15.09 -0.47 -12.44
N LEU A 219 15.67 0.71 -12.21
CA LEU A 219 15.76 1.74 -13.25
C LEU A 219 16.82 1.44 -14.33
N ARG A 220 17.72 0.49 -14.08
CA ARG A 220 18.76 0.09 -15.05
C ARG A 220 18.12 -0.58 -16.27
N SER A 221 18.77 -0.46 -17.45
CA SER A 221 18.37 -1.19 -18.65
C SER A 221 18.63 -2.69 -18.45
N HIS A 222 17.68 -3.54 -18.83
CA HIS A 222 17.80 -5.00 -18.71
C HIS A 222 18.18 -5.48 -17.30
N ALA A 223 17.65 -4.80 -16.26
CA ALA A 223 17.99 -5.12 -14.88
C ALA A 223 17.50 -6.53 -14.51
N ARG A 224 18.43 -7.32 -13.96
CA ARG A 224 18.10 -8.45 -13.09
C ARG A 224 18.38 -7.98 -11.67
N TYR A 225 17.42 -8.11 -10.79
CA TYR A 225 17.52 -7.57 -9.43
C TYR A 225 16.87 -8.48 -8.39
N SER A 226 17.37 -8.42 -7.16
CA SER A 226 16.73 -9.08 -6.02
C SER A 226 15.42 -8.34 -5.68
N GLY A 227 14.31 -9.06 -5.74
CA GLY A 227 12.99 -8.51 -5.42
C GLY A 227 12.90 -8.15 -3.94
N ARG A 228 13.44 -8.96 -3.03
CA ARG A 228 13.48 -8.67 -1.59
C ARG A 228 14.29 -7.41 -1.29
N ALA A 229 15.46 -7.25 -1.91
CA ALA A 229 16.27 -6.05 -1.72
C ALA A 229 15.59 -4.78 -2.26
N ALA A 230 14.83 -4.89 -3.35
CA ALA A 230 14.02 -3.79 -3.88
C ALA A 230 12.87 -3.41 -2.91
N ASP A 231 12.20 -4.39 -2.30
CA ASP A 231 11.20 -4.14 -1.25
C ASP A 231 11.82 -3.42 -0.05
N MET A 232 13.08 -3.75 0.34
CA MET A 232 13.77 -3.08 1.45
C MET A 232 14.07 -1.61 1.17
N TRP A 233 14.37 -1.25 -0.09
CA TRP A 233 14.44 0.17 -0.48
C TRP A 233 13.09 0.86 -0.32
N SER A 234 12.01 0.26 -0.83
CA SER A 234 10.65 0.81 -0.70
C SER A 234 10.25 0.96 0.77
N LEU A 235 10.63 0.01 1.65
CA LEU A 235 10.46 0.11 3.09
C LEU A 235 11.20 1.32 3.68
N GLY A 236 12.41 1.61 3.18
CA GLY A 236 13.18 2.81 3.54
C GLY A 236 12.47 4.10 3.14
N VAL A 237 11.85 4.15 1.95
CA VAL A 237 11.03 5.29 1.49
C VAL A 237 9.80 5.46 2.40
N ILE A 238 9.15 4.37 2.81
CA ILE A 238 8.03 4.40 3.76
C ILE A 238 8.48 5.03 5.08
N LEU A 239 9.56 4.54 5.69
CA LEU A 239 10.07 5.06 6.96
C LEU A 239 10.41 6.55 6.88
N TYR A 240 11.13 6.93 5.83
CA TYR A 240 11.47 8.32 5.60
C TYR A 240 10.21 9.19 5.50
N THR A 241 9.22 8.76 4.72
CA THR A 241 7.97 9.51 4.51
C THR A 241 7.16 9.64 5.81
N MET A 242 7.10 8.59 6.61
CA MET A 242 6.43 8.64 7.93
C MET A 242 7.06 9.67 8.86
N LEU A 243 8.39 9.76 8.90
CA LEU A 243 9.14 10.62 9.82
C LEU A 243 9.31 12.06 9.32
N VAL A 244 9.37 12.26 8.00
CA VAL A 244 9.69 13.57 7.38
C VAL A 244 8.46 14.22 6.75
N GLY A 245 7.45 13.43 6.35
CA GLY A 245 6.21 13.90 5.73
C GLY A 245 6.33 14.20 4.25
N ARG A 246 7.45 13.83 3.63
CA ARG A 246 7.71 13.96 2.19
C ARG A 246 8.59 12.81 1.72
N TYR A 247 8.60 12.55 0.42
CA TYR A 247 9.47 11.53 -0.17
C TYR A 247 10.95 11.95 -0.09
N PRO A 248 11.89 10.99 0.04
CA PRO A 248 13.34 11.27 0.01
C PRO A 248 13.80 11.81 -1.34
N PHE A 249 13.16 11.36 -2.41
CA PHE A 249 13.37 11.82 -3.77
C PHE A 249 12.04 12.34 -4.33
N ASN A 250 12.07 13.53 -4.91
CA ASN A 250 10.90 14.14 -5.50
C ASN A 250 11.30 15.06 -6.68
N ASP A 251 10.54 14.96 -7.76
CA ASP A 251 10.61 15.86 -8.89
C ASP A 251 9.25 15.90 -9.61
N ALA A 252 8.95 16.96 -10.34
CA ALA A 252 7.75 17.06 -11.15
C ALA A 252 7.81 16.11 -12.35
N GLU A 253 9.01 15.92 -12.91
CA GLU A 253 9.24 15.04 -14.05
C GLU A 253 9.84 13.70 -13.61
N HIS A 254 9.29 12.59 -14.11
CA HIS A 254 9.76 11.25 -13.79
C HIS A 254 11.22 11.02 -14.19
N ALA A 255 11.67 11.57 -15.33
CA ALA A 255 13.06 11.43 -15.77
C ALA A 255 14.04 12.01 -14.74
N ASN A 256 13.75 13.20 -14.22
CA ASN A 256 14.56 13.87 -13.19
C ASN A 256 14.50 13.11 -11.85
N LEU A 257 13.30 12.63 -11.49
CA LEU A 257 13.11 11.79 -10.29
C LEU A 257 14.00 10.54 -10.35
N PHE A 258 14.02 9.83 -11.48
CA PHE A 258 14.82 8.62 -11.68
C PHE A 258 16.34 8.91 -11.63
N VAL A 259 16.78 10.05 -12.12
CA VAL A 259 18.17 10.51 -11.96
C VAL A 259 18.52 10.72 -10.48
N LYS A 260 17.63 11.36 -9.70
CA LYS A 260 17.83 11.55 -8.25
C LYS A 260 17.90 10.23 -7.50
N ILE A 261 16.98 9.29 -7.80
CA ILE A 261 16.97 7.95 -7.21
C ILE A 261 18.27 7.20 -7.55
N SER A 262 18.67 7.19 -8.83
CA SER A 262 19.90 6.51 -9.27
C SER A 262 21.18 7.06 -8.63
N ARG A 263 21.20 8.35 -8.29
CA ARG A 263 22.30 8.98 -7.54
C ARG A 263 22.27 8.62 -6.06
N GLY A 264 21.10 8.33 -5.49
CA GLY A 264 20.92 7.94 -4.10
C GLY A 264 21.18 9.06 -3.08
N HIS A 265 21.27 10.33 -3.52
CA HIS A 265 21.53 11.44 -2.62
C HIS A 265 20.21 12.05 -2.11
N PHE A 266 20.02 12.02 -0.79
CA PHE A 266 18.88 12.61 -0.11
C PHE A 266 19.30 13.20 1.23
N ILE A 267 18.49 14.12 1.75
CA ILE A 267 18.77 14.84 2.99
C ILE A 267 17.90 14.29 4.12
N ILE A 268 18.51 13.88 5.22
CA ILE A 268 17.81 13.50 6.45
C ILE A 268 17.81 14.68 7.41
N PRO A 269 16.64 15.15 7.89
CA PRO A 269 16.56 16.27 8.83
C PRO A 269 17.32 16.00 10.13
N GLU A 270 17.97 17.04 10.64
CA GLU A 270 18.77 16.98 11.87
C GLU A 270 17.93 16.64 13.12
N CYS A 271 16.65 16.99 13.11
CA CYS A 271 15.75 16.75 14.25
C CYS A 271 15.43 15.27 14.51
N LEU A 272 15.81 14.34 13.59
CA LEU A 272 15.63 12.92 13.82
C LEU A 272 16.75 12.34 14.69
N SER A 273 16.40 11.35 15.52
CA SER A 273 17.37 10.64 16.35
C SER A 273 18.46 9.96 15.51
N SER A 274 19.64 9.78 16.10
CA SER A 274 20.76 9.10 15.43
C SER A 274 20.39 7.67 15.00
N ARG A 275 19.56 6.97 15.78
CA ARG A 275 19.07 5.62 15.48
C ARG A 275 18.10 5.62 14.29
N ALA A 276 17.19 6.59 14.21
CA ALA A 276 16.29 6.75 13.05
C ALA A 276 17.08 7.05 11.77
N LYS A 277 18.06 7.97 11.87
CA LYS A 277 18.96 8.31 10.75
C LYS A 277 19.76 7.08 10.29
N CYS A 278 20.22 6.24 11.23
CA CYS A 278 20.94 4.99 10.93
C CYS A 278 20.05 4.05 10.12
N LEU A 279 18.84 3.73 10.61
CA LEU A 279 17.93 2.81 9.94
C LEU A 279 17.56 3.29 8.53
N ILE A 280 17.22 4.59 8.36
CA ILE A 280 16.92 5.16 7.05
C ILE A 280 18.11 4.96 6.09
N ARG A 281 19.35 5.26 6.52
CA ARG A 281 20.54 5.09 5.67
C ARG A 281 20.81 3.62 5.33
N SER A 282 20.55 2.70 6.24
CA SER A 282 20.76 1.26 6.03
C SER A 282 19.76 0.66 5.05
N LEU A 283 18.53 1.22 4.96
CA LEU A 283 17.52 0.80 4.00
C LEU A 283 17.71 1.45 2.63
N LEU A 284 18.07 2.74 2.58
CA LEU A 284 18.25 3.51 1.35
C LEU A 284 19.72 3.47 0.85
N ARG A 285 20.38 2.31 0.98
CA ARG A 285 21.67 2.04 0.34
C ARG A 285 21.47 1.86 -1.15
N ARG A 286 22.37 2.47 -1.94
CA ARG A 286 22.31 2.37 -3.39
C ARG A 286 22.53 0.93 -3.88
N GLU A 287 23.52 0.25 -3.28
CA GLU A 287 23.82 -1.15 -3.59
C GLU A 287 22.85 -2.08 -2.84
N PRO A 288 22.09 -2.96 -3.53
CA PRO A 288 21.06 -3.79 -2.92
C PRO A 288 21.57 -4.69 -1.79
N GLN A 289 22.77 -5.26 -1.96
CA GLN A 289 23.38 -6.19 -1.01
C GLN A 289 23.87 -5.52 0.29
N GLU A 290 23.92 -4.19 0.32
CA GLU A 290 24.27 -3.43 1.54
C GLU A 290 23.04 -3.07 2.38
N ARG A 291 21.83 -3.36 1.89
CA ARG A 291 20.58 -3.09 2.61
C ARG A 291 20.33 -4.16 3.66
N LEU A 292 19.75 -3.73 4.78
CA LEU A 292 19.24 -4.65 5.78
C LEU A 292 18.15 -5.55 5.20
N THR A 293 18.10 -6.79 5.66
CA THR A 293 16.95 -7.68 5.45
C THR A 293 15.77 -7.26 6.32
N ALA A 294 14.57 -7.78 6.04
CA ALA A 294 13.40 -7.48 6.85
C ALA A 294 13.57 -7.96 8.31
N SER A 295 14.22 -9.11 8.52
CA SER A 295 14.53 -9.66 9.84
C SER A 295 15.53 -8.77 10.60
N ASP A 296 16.57 -8.25 9.92
CA ASP A 296 17.54 -7.31 10.52
C ASP A 296 16.88 -6.01 10.96
N VAL A 297 15.89 -5.53 10.18
CA VAL A 297 15.12 -4.32 10.54
C VAL A 297 14.38 -4.52 11.86
N LEU A 298 13.78 -5.69 12.09
CA LEU A 298 13.01 -5.96 13.31
C LEU A 298 13.87 -5.94 14.58
N ILE A 299 15.17 -6.25 14.48
CA ILE A 299 16.12 -6.21 15.60
C ILE A 299 16.96 -4.91 15.64
N HIS A 300 16.74 -3.99 14.70
CA HIS A 300 17.50 -2.74 14.67
C HIS A 300 17.24 -1.89 15.93
N PRO A 301 18.30 -1.23 16.52
CA PRO A 301 18.19 -0.47 17.76
C PRO A 301 17.13 0.63 17.78
N TRP A 302 16.68 1.14 16.64
CA TRP A 302 15.57 2.08 16.57
C TRP A 302 14.22 1.42 16.86
N LEU A 303 14.00 0.17 16.44
CA LEU A 303 12.77 -0.58 16.72
C LEU A 303 12.77 -1.25 18.11
N VAL A 304 13.93 -1.73 18.58
CA VAL A 304 14.04 -2.47 19.84
C VAL A 304 14.07 -1.55 21.07
N GLN A 305 14.23 -0.22 20.86
CA GLN A 305 14.28 0.73 21.97
C GLN A 305 12.99 0.64 22.80
N GLU A 306 13.11 0.12 24.02
CA GLU A 306 12.06 0.24 25.03
C GLU A 306 11.80 1.72 25.31
N GLU A 307 10.53 2.12 25.38
CA GLU A 307 10.16 3.41 25.96
C GLU A 307 10.62 3.37 27.42
N LYS A 308 11.75 4.01 27.71
CA LYS A 308 12.03 4.39 29.10
C LYS A 308 10.89 5.31 29.49
N ILE A 309 9.93 4.77 30.21
CA ILE A 309 9.02 5.56 31.04
C ILE A 309 9.99 6.37 31.93
N CYS A 310 10.12 7.66 31.65
CA CYS A 310 10.75 8.57 32.59
C CYS A 310 9.84 8.61 33.82
N LEU A 311 10.00 7.65 34.70
CA LEU A 311 9.69 7.84 36.09
C LEU A 311 10.63 8.97 36.52
N ASN A 312 10.09 10.18 36.63
CA ASN A 312 10.70 11.28 37.37
C ASN A 312 10.86 10.82 38.82
N THR A 313 11.87 10.03 39.08
CA THR A 313 12.44 9.96 40.42
C THR A 313 13.36 11.16 40.51
N SER A 314 12.78 12.27 41.02
CA SER A 314 13.57 13.32 41.65
C SER A 314 14.30 12.69 42.84
N HIS A 315 15.48 12.16 42.59
CA HIS A 315 16.45 11.94 43.63
C HIS A 315 17.11 13.29 43.88
N ASP A 316 16.58 13.98 44.90
CA ASP A 316 17.33 14.98 45.63
C ASP A 316 18.62 14.31 46.12
N GLN A 317 19.72 14.58 45.41
CA GLN A 317 21.04 14.31 45.92
C GLN A 317 21.32 15.37 46.98
N VAL A 318 21.04 15.04 48.25
CA VAL A 318 21.54 15.79 49.39
C VAL A 318 23.03 15.63 49.41
N VAL A 319 23.76 16.76 49.19
CA VAL A 319 25.21 16.83 49.39
C VAL A 319 25.47 16.75 50.89
N PRO A 320 26.28 15.83 51.42
CA PRO A 320 26.62 15.82 52.82
C PRO A 320 27.49 17.03 53.16
N ASP A 321 27.13 17.80 54.17
CA ASP A 321 27.99 18.79 54.78
C ASP A 321 29.23 18.11 55.43
N MET A 322 30.41 18.56 55.05
CA MET A 322 31.68 18.23 55.73
C MET A 322 31.99 19.27 56.78
#